data_2f6614dfde56240dbed3e451ca419b48
#
_entry.id   2f6614dfde56240dbed3e451ca419b48
#
_cell.length_a   1.000
_cell.length_b   1.000
_cell.length_c   1.000
_cell.angle_alpha   90.00
_cell.angle_beta   90.00
_cell.angle_gamma   90.00
#
_symmetry.space_group_name_H-M   'P 1'
#
loop_
_entity.id
_entity.type
_entity.pdbx_description
1 polymer ?
#
loop_
_entity_poly.entity_id
_entity_poly.type
_entity_poly.pdbx_seq_one_letter_code
_entity_poly.pdbx_strand_id
1 'polypeptide(L)'
;TLVKQACLKVQGFEDFYKRLSRKIRIAGKSPSTLSNYTRYLAQMALHFECLPTELDAEQVEEYLEQMLDQHDTPSESYFKFVVYSLRFAFKAEGLDYKRFTLPSIKREKKLPVILSREEMRRLLRAPALLKHRLLIGLLYGCGLRCMEVRSIHIKDKTGPKHPTPNE
;
A
#
# COMPACT_ATOMS: atom_id res chain seq x y z
N THR A 1 2.98 -17.71 2.71
CA THR A 1 2.91 -16.42 2.00
C THR A 1 3.53 -16.56 0.61
N LEU A 2 3.11 -15.73 -0.36
CA LEU A 2 3.65 -15.72 -1.73
C LEU A 2 5.18 -15.61 -1.77
N VAL A 3 5.75 -14.75 -0.92
CA VAL A 3 7.21 -14.60 -0.81
C VAL A 3 7.89 -15.90 -0.42
N LYS A 4 7.34 -16.66 0.55
CA LYS A 4 7.90 -17.96 0.93
C LYS A 4 7.82 -18.97 -0.22
N GLN A 5 6.72 -18.96 -0.97
CA GLN A 5 6.58 -19.85 -2.13
C GLN A 5 7.58 -19.50 -3.22
N ALA A 6 7.79 -18.20 -3.50
CA ALA A 6 8.79 -17.76 -4.46
C ALA A 6 10.22 -18.14 -4.04
N CYS A 7 10.55 -18.01 -2.74
CA CYS A 7 11.85 -18.46 -2.22
C CYS A 7 12.09 -19.97 -2.40
N LEU A 8 11.02 -20.77 -2.38
CA LEU A 8 11.13 -22.22 -2.55
C LEU A 8 11.15 -22.68 -4.01
N LYS A 9 10.43 -21.97 -4.88
CA LYS A 9 10.20 -22.39 -6.27
C LYS A 9 11.13 -21.74 -7.27
N VAL A 10 11.56 -20.48 -7.02
CA VAL A 10 12.37 -19.72 -7.96
C VAL A 10 13.81 -19.66 -7.47
N GLN A 11 14.71 -20.17 -8.29
CA GLN A 11 16.14 -20.20 -7.97
C GLN A 11 16.69 -18.76 -7.76
N GLY A 12 17.40 -18.55 -6.66
CA GLY A 12 18.02 -17.24 -6.37
C GLY A 12 17.05 -16.18 -5.80
N PHE A 13 15.74 -16.45 -5.72
CA PHE A 13 14.78 -15.47 -5.21
C PHE A 13 14.99 -15.12 -3.74
N GLU A 14 15.45 -16.06 -2.91
CA GLU A 14 15.73 -15.78 -1.50
C GLU A 14 16.85 -14.76 -1.32
N ASP A 15 17.94 -14.89 -2.06
CA ASP A 15 19.06 -13.94 -1.99
C ASP A 15 18.66 -12.58 -2.60
N PHE A 16 17.92 -12.58 -3.70
CA PHE A 16 17.32 -11.38 -4.27
C PHE A 16 16.43 -10.66 -3.23
N TYR A 17 15.55 -11.38 -2.54
CA TYR A 17 14.69 -10.84 -1.48
C TYR A 17 15.50 -10.23 -0.33
N LYS A 18 16.57 -10.89 0.12
CA LYS A 18 17.46 -10.37 1.18
C LYS A 18 18.13 -9.06 0.76
N ARG A 19 18.68 -9.01 -0.48
CA ARG A 19 19.30 -7.78 -1.03
C ARG A 19 18.30 -6.64 -1.15
N LEU A 20 17.13 -6.91 -1.73
CA LEU A 20 16.05 -5.94 -1.90
C LEU A 20 15.56 -5.38 -0.57
N SER A 21 15.31 -6.27 0.40
CA SER A 21 14.86 -5.90 1.76
C SER A 21 15.87 -4.96 2.45
N ARG A 22 17.17 -5.26 2.33
CA ARG A 22 18.22 -4.38 2.85
C ARG A 22 18.18 -2.99 2.20
N LYS A 23 18.05 -2.93 0.87
CA LYS A 23 18.01 -1.65 0.13
C LYS A 23 16.77 -0.83 0.43
N ILE A 24 15.60 -1.46 0.59
CA ILE A 24 14.35 -0.80 1.00
C ILE A 24 14.50 -0.18 2.39
N ARG A 25 15.11 -0.90 3.33
CA ARG A 25 15.36 -0.41 4.71
C ARG A 25 16.36 0.76 4.72
N ILE A 26 17.46 0.65 3.97
CA ILE A 26 18.45 1.74 3.83
C ILE A 26 17.81 2.97 3.19
N ALA A 27 16.90 2.79 2.24
CA ALA A 27 16.16 3.89 1.61
C ALA A 27 15.06 4.50 2.53
N GLY A 28 14.98 4.10 3.79
CA GLY A 28 14.05 4.65 4.78
C GLY A 28 12.57 4.39 4.47
N LYS A 29 12.25 3.40 3.62
CA LYS A 29 10.87 3.08 3.27
C LYS A 29 10.17 2.30 4.38
N SER A 30 8.85 2.48 4.47
CA SER A 30 8.03 1.82 5.50
C SER A 30 7.99 0.29 5.37
N PRO A 31 7.74 -0.44 6.47
CA PRO A 31 7.54 -1.90 6.42
C PRO A 31 6.41 -2.33 5.47
N SER A 32 5.35 -1.51 5.34
CA SER A 32 4.26 -1.76 4.41
C SER A 32 4.71 -1.66 2.95
N THR A 33 5.62 -0.74 2.63
CA THR A 33 6.23 -0.65 1.29
C THR A 33 7.03 -1.91 0.97
N LEU A 34 7.84 -2.40 1.93
CA LEU A 34 8.57 -3.65 1.77
C LEU A 34 7.62 -4.81 1.49
N SER A 35 6.59 -4.97 2.32
CA SER A 35 5.61 -6.05 2.18
C SER A 35 4.89 -6.00 0.82
N ASN A 36 4.49 -4.80 0.37
CA ASN A 36 3.82 -4.65 -0.92
C ASN A 36 4.77 -4.95 -2.08
N TYR A 37 5.96 -4.34 -2.11
CA TYR A 37 6.90 -4.56 -3.21
C TYR A 37 7.30 -6.02 -3.34
N THR A 38 7.66 -6.66 -2.23
CA THR A 38 8.07 -8.08 -2.26
C THR A 38 6.93 -9.02 -2.63
N ARG A 39 5.68 -8.67 -2.29
CA ARG A 39 4.50 -9.45 -2.69
C ARG A 39 4.30 -9.43 -4.21
N TYR A 40 4.36 -8.27 -4.85
CA TYR A 40 4.18 -8.16 -6.29
C TYR A 40 5.34 -8.80 -7.06
N LEU A 41 6.58 -8.60 -6.60
CA LEU A 41 7.74 -9.25 -7.20
C LEU A 41 7.69 -10.78 -7.04
N ALA A 42 7.20 -11.29 -5.91
CA ALA A 42 7.01 -12.71 -5.71
C ALA A 42 5.90 -13.28 -6.61
N GLN A 43 4.82 -12.54 -6.85
CA GLN A 43 3.78 -12.95 -7.79
C GLN A 43 4.34 -13.10 -9.21
N MET A 44 5.12 -12.12 -9.67
CA MET A 44 5.75 -12.18 -11.00
C MET A 44 6.78 -13.31 -11.09
N ALA A 45 7.63 -13.46 -10.07
CA ALA A 45 8.60 -14.54 -10.03
C ALA A 45 7.95 -15.92 -10.10
N LEU A 46 6.81 -16.10 -9.44
CA LEU A 46 6.06 -17.36 -9.49
C LEU A 46 5.33 -17.58 -10.83
N HIS A 47 4.93 -16.49 -11.49
CA HIS A 47 4.25 -16.56 -12.79
C HIS A 47 5.23 -16.92 -13.92
N PHE A 48 6.40 -16.30 -13.92
CA PHE A 48 7.42 -16.51 -14.97
C PHE A 48 8.48 -17.57 -14.60
N GLU A 49 8.45 -18.08 -13.38
CA GLU A 49 9.43 -19.03 -12.83
C GLU A 49 10.89 -18.55 -12.91
N CYS A 50 11.10 -17.22 -12.97
CA CYS A 50 12.40 -16.57 -13.05
C CYS A 50 12.48 -15.37 -12.08
N LEU A 51 13.68 -14.79 -11.97
CA LEU A 51 13.84 -13.57 -11.17
C LEU A 51 13.16 -12.37 -11.84
N PRO A 52 12.47 -11.50 -11.09
CA PRO A 52 11.83 -10.30 -11.66
C PRO A 52 12.79 -9.37 -12.41
N THR A 53 14.08 -9.46 -12.11
CA THR A 53 15.15 -8.68 -12.76
C THR A 53 15.59 -9.25 -14.10
N GLU A 54 15.18 -10.46 -14.45
CA GLU A 54 15.42 -11.12 -15.74
C GLU A 54 14.33 -10.79 -16.76
N LEU A 55 13.19 -10.28 -16.30
CA LEU A 55 12.06 -9.94 -17.16
C LEU A 55 12.38 -8.73 -18.05
N ASP A 56 11.95 -8.81 -19.30
CA ASP A 56 11.96 -7.67 -20.20
C ASP A 56 10.68 -6.83 -20.11
N ALA A 57 10.61 -5.74 -20.87
CA ALA A 57 9.46 -4.84 -20.82
C ALA A 57 8.21 -5.46 -21.45
N GLU A 58 8.37 -6.24 -22.51
CA GLU A 58 7.28 -6.90 -23.25
C GLU A 58 6.59 -7.94 -22.37
N GLN A 59 7.36 -8.80 -21.69
CA GLN A 59 6.83 -9.77 -20.72
C GLN A 59 6.06 -9.11 -19.59
N VAL A 60 6.52 -7.96 -19.12
CA VAL A 60 5.82 -7.21 -18.08
C VAL A 60 4.51 -6.61 -18.60
N GLU A 61 4.49 -6.11 -19.84
CA GLU A 61 3.28 -5.57 -20.49
C GLU A 61 2.25 -6.68 -20.71
N GLU A 62 2.65 -7.83 -21.21
CA GLU A 62 1.78 -9.02 -21.36
C GLU A 62 1.20 -9.46 -20.01
N TYR A 63 2.02 -9.50 -18.98
CA TYR A 63 1.54 -9.83 -17.63
C TYR A 63 0.49 -8.84 -17.12
N LEU A 64 0.69 -7.55 -17.35
CA LEU A 64 -0.25 -6.52 -16.96
C LEU A 64 -1.55 -6.61 -17.76
N GLU A 65 -1.48 -6.96 -19.05
CA GLU A 65 -2.66 -7.19 -19.91
C GLU A 65 -3.46 -8.39 -19.43
N GLN A 66 -2.80 -9.52 -19.17
CA GLN A 66 -3.47 -10.70 -18.57
C GLN A 66 -4.17 -10.40 -17.26
N MET A 67 -3.58 -9.52 -16.41
CA MET A 67 -4.21 -9.09 -15.17
C MET A 67 -5.43 -8.20 -15.40
N LEU A 68 -5.49 -7.45 -16.51
CA LEU A 68 -6.67 -6.70 -16.92
C LEU A 68 -7.83 -7.64 -17.29
N ASP A 69 -7.53 -8.69 -18.02
CA ASP A 69 -8.54 -9.64 -18.50
C ASP A 69 -9.10 -10.53 -17.38
N GLN A 70 -8.27 -10.88 -16.40
CA GLN A 70 -8.65 -11.75 -15.28
C GLN A 70 -9.50 -11.04 -14.20
N HIS A 71 -9.49 -9.72 -14.17
CA HIS A 71 -10.19 -8.94 -13.16
C HIS A 71 -11.08 -7.89 -13.83
N ASP A 72 -12.38 -7.92 -13.57
CA ASP A 72 -13.37 -6.96 -14.09
C ASP A 72 -13.00 -5.49 -13.80
N THR A 73 -12.20 -5.23 -12.79
CA THR A 73 -11.67 -3.90 -12.48
C THR A 73 -10.36 -3.98 -11.70
N PRO A 74 -9.23 -4.23 -12.37
CA PRO A 74 -7.95 -4.14 -11.68
C PRO A 74 -7.74 -2.69 -11.20
N SER A 75 -7.34 -2.54 -9.95
CA SER A 75 -7.15 -1.18 -9.43
C SER A 75 -5.92 -0.53 -10.07
N GLU A 76 -6.03 0.74 -10.47
CA GLU A 76 -4.88 1.54 -10.94
C GLU A 76 -3.70 1.44 -9.95
N SER A 77 -4.00 1.32 -8.66
CA SER A 77 -3.02 1.11 -7.61
C SER A 77 -2.25 -0.21 -7.77
N TYR A 78 -2.90 -1.27 -8.27
CA TYR A 78 -2.23 -2.54 -8.53
C TYR A 78 -1.11 -2.37 -9.56
N PHE A 79 -1.42 -1.78 -10.72
CA PHE A 79 -0.43 -1.55 -11.78
C PHE A 79 0.70 -0.63 -11.33
N LYS A 80 0.37 0.43 -10.62
CA LYS A 80 1.37 1.34 -10.02
C LYS A 80 2.32 0.59 -9.09
N PHE A 81 1.80 -0.28 -8.24
CA PHE A 81 2.64 -1.05 -7.32
C PHE A 81 3.51 -2.08 -8.05
N VAL A 82 2.99 -2.76 -9.07
CA VAL A 82 3.77 -3.69 -9.88
C VAL A 82 4.94 -2.95 -10.54
N VAL A 83 4.66 -1.88 -11.29
CA VAL A 83 5.71 -1.11 -11.99
C VAL A 83 6.69 -0.45 -11.01
N TYR A 84 6.23 0.11 -9.91
CA TYR A 84 7.12 0.72 -8.91
C TYR A 84 8.00 -0.30 -8.21
N SER A 85 7.48 -1.50 -7.93
CA SER A 85 8.29 -2.58 -7.35
C SER A 85 9.38 -3.05 -8.28
N LEU A 86 9.06 -3.20 -9.59
CA LEU A 86 10.04 -3.53 -10.63
C LEU A 86 11.09 -2.42 -10.78
N ARG A 87 10.66 -1.17 -10.98
CA ARG A 87 11.60 -0.05 -11.07
C ARG A 87 12.54 0.03 -9.87
N PHE A 88 12.02 -0.23 -8.69
CA PHE A 88 12.85 -0.25 -7.48
C PHE A 88 13.82 -1.44 -7.50
N ALA A 89 13.37 -2.63 -7.88
CA ALA A 89 14.22 -3.82 -7.97
C ALA A 89 15.35 -3.64 -9.00
N PHE A 90 15.02 -3.18 -10.21
CA PHE A 90 16.00 -2.89 -11.26
C PHE A 90 17.02 -1.84 -10.82
N LYS A 91 16.54 -0.71 -10.27
CA LYS A 91 17.44 0.32 -9.72
C LYS A 91 18.34 -0.23 -8.60
N ALA A 92 17.79 -1.11 -7.77
CA ALA A 92 18.52 -1.73 -6.69
C ALA A 92 19.64 -2.65 -7.18
N GLU A 93 19.46 -3.34 -8.30
CA GLU A 93 20.47 -4.20 -8.92
C GLU A 93 21.37 -3.45 -9.94
N GLY A 94 21.19 -2.13 -10.10
CA GLY A 94 21.98 -1.32 -11.03
C GLY A 94 21.57 -1.47 -12.51
N LEU A 95 20.36 -1.99 -12.75
CA LEU A 95 19.81 -2.23 -14.09
C LEU A 95 19.00 -1.04 -14.59
N ASP A 96 18.75 -0.95 -15.88
CA ASP A 96 17.89 0.09 -16.45
C ASP A 96 16.43 -0.11 -16.05
N TYR A 97 15.96 0.77 -15.18
CA TYR A 97 14.58 0.75 -14.64
C TYR A 97 13.62 1.66 -15.42
N LYS A 98 14.11 2.51 -16.33
CA LYS A 98 13.29 3.49 -17.06
C LYS A 98 12.45 2.84 -18.15
N ARG A 99 12.83 1.66 -18.59
CA ARG A 99 12.14 0.89 -19.64
C ARG A 99 10.71 0.48 -19.28
N PHE A 100 10.39 0.41 -17.98
CA PHE A 100 9.04 0.08 -17.54
C PHE A 100 8.17 1.35 -17.47
N THR A 101 7.18 1.44 -18.35
CA THR A 101 6.21 2.53 -18.37
C THR A 101 4.99 2.19 -17.52
N LEU A 102 4.35 3.23 -16.97
CA LEU A 102 3.07 3.06 -16.27
C LEU A 102 1.94 3.05 -17.29
N PRO A 103 1.08 2.04 -17.32
CA PRO A 103 -0.10 2.06 -18.15
C PRO A 103 -1.00 3.24 -17.76
N SER A 104 -1.46 3.99 -18.75
CA SER A 104 -2.39 5.10 -18.56
C SER A 104 -3.82 4.57 -18.50
N ILE A 105 -4.26 4.18 -17.31
CA ILE A 105 -5.63 3.73 -17.11
C ILE A 105 -6.50 4.93 -16.81
N LYS A 106 -7.33 5.33 -17.79
CA LYS A 106 -8.36 6.37 -17.59
C LYS A 106 -9.47 5.80 -16.72
N ARG A 107 -9.64 6.35 -15.54
CA ARG A 107 -10.80 6.06 -14.68
C ARG A 107 -11.71 7.28 -14.60
N GLU A 108 -13.01 7.00 -14.62
CA GLU A 108 -13.99 7.99 -14.19
C GLU A 108 -13.72 8.36 -12.74
N LYS A 109 -13.45 9.63 -12.49
CA LYS A 109 -13.35 10.15 -11.13
C LYS A 109 -14.73 10.18 -10.51
N LYS A 110 -15.13 9.10 -9.84
CA LYS A 110 -16.34 9.12 -9.01
C LYS A 110 -16.08 10.03 -7.81
N LEU A 111 -16.89 11.07 -7.68
CA LEU A 111 -16.85 11.94 -6.50
C LEU A 111 -17.23 11.10 -5.27
N PRO A 112 -16.55 11.31 -4.15
CA PRO A 112 -16.92 10.64 -2.90
C PRO A 112 -18.32 11.08 -2.47
N VAL A 113 -19.09 10.15 -1.92
CA VAL A 113 -20.39 10.47 -1.32
C VAL A 113 -20.14 11.30 -0.06
N ILE A 114 -20.67 12.52 -0.06
CA ILE A 114 -20.58 13.43 1.08
C ILE A 114 -21.86 13.27 1.90
N LEU A 115 -21.71 12.89 3.16
CA LEU A 115 -22.84 12.76 4.08
C LEU A 115 -23.33 14.14 4.54
N SER A 116 -24.64 14.34 4.55
CA SER A 116 -25.28 15.50 5.16
C SER A 116 -25.08 15.49 6.69
N ARG A 117 -25.30 16.65 7.34
CA ARG A 117 -25.23 16.74 8.79
C ARG A 117 -26.22 15.80 9.50
N GLU A 118 -27.38 15.59 8.93
CA GLU A 118 -28.39 14.68 9.50
C GLU A 118 -28.01 13.22 9.36
N GLU A 119 -27.49 12.81 8.22
CA GLU A 119 -26.95 11.46 8.02
C GLU A 119 -25.81 11.19 8.97
N MET A 120 -24.93 12.17 9.16
CA MET A 120 -23.82 12.07 10.11
C MET A 120 -24.30 11.93 11.56
N ARG A 121 -25.34 12.67 11.96
CA ARG A 121 -25.97 12.52 13.29
C ARG A 121 -26.57 11.13 13.46
N ARG A 122 -27.25 10.61 12.43
CA ARG A 122 -27.80 9.24 12.46
C ARG A 122 -26.69 8.20 12.57
N LEU A 123 -25.62 8.37 11.79
CA LEU A 123 -24.45 7.49 11.82
C LEU A 123 -23.78 7.46 13.21
N LEU A 124 -23.64 8.60 13.87
CA LEU A 124 -23.09 8.69 15.25
C LEU A 124 -23.97 8.00 16.30
N ARG A 125 -25.30 7.96 16.10
CA ARG A 125 -26.26 7.34 17.02
C ARG A 125 -26.46 5.85 16.77
N ALA A 126 -26.22 5.38 15.55
CA ALA A 126 -26.50 4.01 15.14
C ALA A 126 -25.73 2.93 15.92
N PRO A 127 -24.43 3.06 16.25
CA PRO A 127 -23.73 2.02 16.98
C PRO A 127 -24.21 1.89 18.42
N ALA A 128 -24.51 0.69 18.88
CA ALA A 128 -24.87 0.41 20.27
C ALA A 128 -23.66 0.64 21.22
N LEU A 129 -22.46 0.31 20.80
CA LEU A 129 -21.26 0.39 21.61
C LEU A 129 -20.64 1.78 21.58
N LEU A 130 -20.38 2.36 22.76
CA LEU A 130 -19.74 3.66 22.94
C LEU A 130 -18.41 3.78 22.18
N LYS A 131 -17.59 2.72 22.18
CA LYS A 131 -16.30 2.71 21.48
C LYS A 131 -16.46 3.00 19.97
N HIS A 132 -17.51 2.48 19.33
CA HIS A 132 -17.75 2.73 17.91
C HIS A 132 -18.20 4.15 17.64
N ARG A 133 -19.04 4.72 18.56
CA ARG A 133 -19.42 6.14 18.48
C ARG A 133 -18.21 7.06 18.62
N LEU A 134 -17.31 6.74 19.56
CA LEU A 134 -16.06 7.50 19.75
C LEU A 134 -15.17 7.42 18.50
N LEU A 135 -15.01 6.23 17.91
CA LEU A 135 -14.22 6.07 16.69
C LEU A 135 -14.77 6.93 15.54
N ILE A 136 -16.09 6.86 15.30
CA ILE A 136 -16.74 7.66 14.24
C ILE A 136 -16.61 9.15 14.56
N GLY A 137 -16.79 9.54 15.82
CA GLY A 137 -16.64 10.93 16.28
C GLY A 137 -15.23 11.48 16.05
N LEU A 138 -14.19 10.70 16.33
CA LEU A 138 -12.80 11.09 16.09
C LEU A 138 -12.47 11.17 14.59
N LEU A 139 -12.96 10.22 13.78
CA LEU A 139 -12.81 10.26 12.34
C LEU A 139 -13.44 11.51 11.74
N TYR A 140 -14.67 11.81 12.10
CA TYR A 140 -15.42 12.93 11.55
C TYR A 140 -15.05 14.28 12.18
N GLY A 141 -14.99 14.36 13.51
CA GLY A 141 -14.79 15.62 14.23
C GLY A 141 -13.34 16.12 14.19
N CYS A 142 -12.37 15.20 14.18
CA CYS A 142 -10.94 15.53 14.15
C CYS A 142 -10.29 15.29 12.77
N GLY A 143 -11.03 14.73 11.81
CA GLY A 143 -10.49 14.41 10.49
C GLY A 143 -9.36 13.37 10.48
N LEU A 144 -9.29 12.55 11.52
CA LEU A 144 -8.23 11.56 11.69
C LEU A 144 -8.41 10.40 10.69
N ARG A 145 -7.29 9.88 10.18
CA ARG A 145 -7.32 8.65 9.36
C ARG A 145 -7.55 7.42 10.23
N CYS A 146 -8.10 6.35 9.64
CA CYS A 146 -8.38 5.09 10.35
C CYS A 146 -7.18 4.56 11.16
N MET A 147 -5.97 4.63 10.60
CA MET A 147 -4.76 4.16 11.29
C MET A 147 -4.35 5.09 12.44
N GLU A 148 -4.56 6.39 12.29
CA GLU A 148 -4.30 7.38 13.33
C GLU A 148 -5.22 7.15 14.52
N VAL A 149 -6.54 6.95 14.27
CA VAL A 149 -7.50 6.63 15.34
C VAL A 149 -7.13 5.33 16.07
N ARG A 150 -6.69 4.30 15.35
CA ARG A 150 -6.25 3.02 15.95
C ARG A 150 -4.99 3.14 16.79
N SER A 151 -4.16 4.14 16.51
CA SER A 151 -2.87 4.36 17.18
C SER A 151 -2.95 5.40 18.31
N ILE A 152 -4.12 5.97 18.56
CA ILE A 152 -4.31 6.93 19.67
C ILE A 152 -4.11 6.23 21.01
N HIS A 153 -3.23 6.80 21.83
CA HIS A 153 -3.00 6.42 23.21
C HIS A 153 -3.62 7.44 24.16
N ILE A 154 -3.93 7.04 25.41
CA ILE A 154 -4.47 7.92 26.44
C ILE A 154 -3.53 9.11 26.70
N LYS A 155 -2.23 8.92 26.54
CA LYS A 155 -1.21 9.97 26.68
C LYS A 155 -1.38 11.13 25.70
N ASP A 156 -1.93 10.86 24.51
CA ASP A 156 -2.12 11.85 23.46
C ASP A 156 -3.30 12.80 23.74
N LYS A 157 -4.08 12.52 24.79
CA LYS A 157 -5.22 13.34 25.23
C LYS A 157 -4.82 14.51 26.13
N THR A 158 -3.61 14.47 26.69
CA THR A 158 -3.07 15.58 27.47
C THR A 158 -2.44 16.57 26.51
N GLY A 159 -3.23 17.54 26.02
CA GLY A 159 -2.69 18.73 25.38
C GLY A 159 -1.68 19.45 26.31
N PRO A 160 -0.84 20.35 25.77
CA PRO A 160 0.09 21.12 26.59
C PRO A 160 -0.72 21.76 27.72
N LYS A 161 -0.32 21.50 28.98
CA LYS A 161 -0.88 22.17 30.14
C LYS A 161 -0.72 23.66 29.87
N HIS A 162 -1.82 24.36 29.63
CA HIS A 162 -1.79 25.83 29.67
C HIS A 162 -1.20 26.23 31.03
N PRO A 163 -0.16 27.06 31.04
CA PRO A 163 0.29 27.64 32.32
C PRO A 163 -0.91 28.36 32.94
N THR A 164 -1.28 27.94 34.12
CA THR A 164 -2.25 28.69 34.95
C THR A 164 -1.70 30.09 35.10
N PRO A 165 -2.48 31.16 34.84
CA PRO A 165 -2.04 32.51 35.15
C PRO A 165 -1.78 32.54 36.64
N ASN A 166 -0.61 33.05 37.02
CA ASN A 166 -0.14 33.18 38.39
C ASN A 166 -1.22 33.83 39.29
N GLU A 167 -1.47 33.20 40.41
CA GLU A 167 -1.94 33.88 41.62
C GLU A 167 -0.87 34.85 42.10
#